data_9077f9088412071c42af364716a0d018
#
_entry.id   9077f9088412071c42af364716a0d018
#
_cell.length_a   1.000
_cell.length_b   1.000
_cell.length_c   1.000
_cell.angle_alpha   90.00
_cell.angle_beta   90.00
_cell.angle_gamma   90.00
#
_symmetry.space_group_name_H-M   'P 1'
#
loop_
_entity.id
_entity.type
_entity.pdbx_description
1 polymer ?
#
loop_
_entity_poly.entity_id
_entity_poly.type
_entity_poly.pdbx_seq_one_letter_code
_entity_poly.pdbx_strand_id
1 'polypeptide(L)'
;MMICTRNNLAGNQYSIRGNLKKLFDKFIDKGQCTISLLNPPTDILISNADPLKLKAFMKTLKRIIMAKSQFELEILSLTFASLNPASAKEISKLREKLVITEKKDYPILTSFPSTLKNLKIIGIKLKLFDKRILTLSHLVVLELTENCISSIPDSFESLSNLKELNLSKNEINILPMKFFHCPTMKSLLLLNLSGNRLKFLPNAISNLSTLKTLNIANNDLSNISLTLGKMTQLRRLELKGNPNLTVLPGCIPRLKLEFLSLGPECLTGSNDESEGLKLHDSSNEIPTLLDICVAKCSSLQLETKLDESMIPVNILLSMNTLQRCECGNFCHESSHAKGITKANPNRIATTFVSETNHIPSQTFVRCATLFCSTQCLDKYKQQPLNYR
;
A
#
# COMPACT_ATOMS: atom_id res chain seq x y z
N MET A 1 7.50 -11.91 -40.59
CA MET A 1 7.49 -10.83 -39.58
C MET A 1 8.06 -11.38 -38.30
N MET A 2 9.03 -10.72 -37.72
CA MET A 2 9.60 -11.07 -36.40
C MET A 2 9.10 -10.07 -35.39
N ILE A 3 8.58 -10.56 -34.26
CA ILE A 3 8.10 -9.72 -33.16
C ILE A 3 8.94 -10.03 -31.94
N CYS A 4 9.71 -9.05 -31.53
CA CYS A 4 10.48 -9.10 -30.29
C CYS A 4 9.68 -8.46 -29.18
N THR A 5 9.67 -9.09 -28.03
CA THR A 5 9.11 -8.53 -26.80
C THR A 5 10.21 -8.41 -25.77
N ARG A 6 9.98 -7.67 -24.68
CA ARG A 6 10.95 -7.54 -23.61
C ARG A 6 11.32 -8.89 -22.95
N ASN A 7 10.35 -9.81 -22.91
CA ASN A 7 10.55 -11.15 -22.33
C ASN A 7 11.07 -12.15 -23.34
N ASN A 8 11.11 -11.79 -24.63
CA ASN A 8 11.66 -12.59 -25.72
C ASN A 8 12.36 -11.68 -26.73
N LEU A 9 13.60 -11.36 -26.47
CA LEU A 9 14.44 -10.51 -27.32
C LEU A 9 14.84 -11.21 -28.63
N ALA A 10 14.88 -12.55 -28.63
CA ALA A 10 15.08 -13.33 -29.86
C ALA A 10 13.90 -13.23 -30.80
N GLY A 11 12.73 -12.86 -30.29
CA GLY A 11 11.51 -12.65 -31.03
C GLY A 11 10.84 -13.94 -31.52
N ASN A 12 9.58 -13.83 -31.87
CA ASN A 12 8.83 -14.89 -32.51
C ASN A 12 8.70 -14.55 -34.02
N GLN A 13 9.01 -15.50 -34.86
CA GLN A 13 8.80 -15.36 -36.29
C GLN A 13 7.39 -15.81 -36.67
N TYR A 14 6.69 -14.94 -37.40
CA TYR A 14 5.36 -15.23 -37.91
C TYR A 14 5.39 -15.18 -39.45
N SER A 15 4.95 -16.25 -40.11
CA SER A 15 4.64 -16.21 -41.54
C SER A 15 3.40 -15.33 -41.72
N ILE A 16 3.48 -14.34 -42.58
CA ILE A 16 2.35 -13.43 -42.87
C ILE A 16 1.58 -13.83 -44.11
N ARG A 17 2.29 -14.27 -45.13
CA ARG A 17 1.68 -14.65 -46.41
C ARG A 17 0.86 -15.92 -46.25
N GLY A 18 -0.42 -15.86 -46.61
CA GLY A 18 -1.36 -16.97 -46.45
C GLY A 18 -1.79 -17.26 -45.02
N ASN A 19 -1.25 -16.52 -44.04
CA ASN A 19 -1.51 -16.74 -42.61
C ASN A 19 -2.22 -15.56 -41.91
N LEU A 20 -2.56 -14.52 -42.65
CA LEU A 20 -3.28 -13.39 -42.11
C LEU A 20 -4.78 -13.66 -42.16
N LYS A 21 -5.44 -13.54 -40.98
CA LYS A 21 -6.89 -13.64 -40.83
C LYS A 21 -7.56 -12.30 -41.02
N LYS A 22 -7.08 -11.26 -40.36
CA LYS A 22 -7.68 -9.92 -40.36
C LYS A 22 -6.70 -8.84 -39.92
N LEU A 23 -6.88 -7.63 -40.47
CA LEU A 23 -6.17 -6.41 -40.03
C LEU A 23 -7.20 -5.41 -39.54
N PHE A 24 -6.98 -4.92 -38.33
CA PHE A 24 -7.80 -3.86 -37.72
C PHE A 24 -6.95 -2.62 -37.57
N ASP A 25 -7.21 -1.60 -38.38
CA ASP A 25 -6.44 -0.34 -38.43
C ASP A 25 -7.28 0.89 -38.07
N LYS A 26 -8.49 0.68 -37.52
CA LYS A 26 -9.43 1.77 -37.17
C LYS A 26 -8.82 2.83 -36.22
N PHE A 27 -7.86 2.46 -35.39
CA PHE A 27 -7.23 3.33 -34.44
C PHE A 27 -5.76 3.65 -34.75
N ILE A 28 -5.38 3.56 -36.01
CA ILE A 28 -4.00 3.77 -36.48
C ILE A 28 -3.51 5.20 -36.17
N ASP A 29 -4.38 6.19 -36.22
CA ASP A 29 -4.09 7.57 -35.88
C ASP A 29 -3.79 7.77 -34.39
N LYS A 30 -4.19 6.79 -33.56
CA LYS A 30 -3.88 6.73 -32.14
C LYS A 30 -2.67 5.83 -31.83
N GLY A 31 -1.94 5.41 -32.86
CA GLY A 31 -0.81 4.50 -32.73
C GLY A 31 -1.21 3.07 -32.35
N GLN A 32 -2.40 2.61 -32.74
CA GLN A 32 -2.93 1.28 -32.42
C GLN A 32 -3.41 0.53 -33.62
N CYS A 33 -3.08 -0.76 -33.70
CA CYS A 33 -3.65 -1.69 -34.68
C CYS A 33 -3.61 -3.14 -34.17
N THR A 34 -4.41 -4.02 -34.76
CA THR A 34 -4.37 -5.46 -34.44
C THR A 34 -4.17 -6.25 -35.72
N ILE A 35 -3.29 -7.24 -35.66
CA ILE A 35 -2.99 -8.19 -36.73
C ILE A 35 -3.40 -9.56 -36.24
N SER A 36 -4.44 -10.15 -36.86
CA SER A 36 -4.91 -11.49 -36.53
C SER A 36 -4.33 -12.51 -37.50
N LEU A 37 -3.73 -13.57 -36.96
CA LEU A 37 -3.13 -14.69 -37.72
C LEU A 37 -4.00 -15.93 -37.62
N LEU A 38 -3.87 -16.80 -38.63
CA LEU A 38 -4.59 -18.08 -38.71
C LEU A 38 -3.84 -19.21 -38.01
N ASN A 39 -2.51 -19.26 -38.19
CA ASN A 39 -1.68 -20.36 -37.67
C ASN A 39 -0.30 -19.87 -37.19
N PRO A 40 0.03 -19.99 -35.88
CA PRO A 40 -0.94 -20.27 -34.83
C PRO A 40 -2.00 -19.16 -34.72
N PRO A 41 -3.22 -19.45 -34.28
CA PRO A 41 -4.26 -18.44 -34.12
C PRO A 41 -3.83 -17.46 -33.04
N THR A 42 -3.45 -16.25 -33.44
CA THR A 42 -2.86 -15.26 -32.55
C THR A 42 -3.27 -13.86 -32.99
N ASP A 43 -3.70 -13.05 -32.03
CA ASP A 43 -3.94 -11.63 -32.24
C ASP A 43 -2.75 -10.82 -31.71
N ILE A 44 -2.07 -10.12 -32.62
CA ILE A 44 -0.94 -9.26 -32.34
C ILE A 44 -1.46 -7.84 -32.21
N LEU A 45 -1.51 -7.34 -30.97
CA LEU A 45 -1.92 -5.97 -30.68
C LEU A 45 -0.70 -5.05 -30.65
N ILE A 46 -0.67 -4.06 -31.53
CA ILE A 46 0.30 -2.97 -31.51
C ILE A 46 -0.35 -1.76 -30.88
N SER A 47 0.25 -1.21 -29.85
CA SER A 47 -0.22 -0.02 -29.13
C SER A 47 0.92 0.94 -28.86
N ASN A 48 0.61 2.23 -28.71
CA ASN A 48 1.57 3.30 -28.46
C ASN A 48 2.69 3.44 -29.52
N ALA A 49 2.40 3.06 -30.77
CA ALA A 49 3.29 3.26 -31.88
C ALA A 49 3.16 4.71 -32.43
N ASP A 50 4.23 5.21 -33.05
CA ASP A 50 4.15 6.44 -33.83
C ASP A 50 3.12 6.26 -34.98
N PRO A 51 2.07 7.11 -35.06
CA PRO A 51 1.00 6.94 -36.03
C PRO A 51 1.49 6.96 -37.50
N LEU A 52 2.50 7.79 -37.81
CA LEU A 52 3.05 7.89 -39.18
C LEU A 52 3.81 6.62 -39.56
N LYS A 53 4.66 6.12 -38.63
CA LYS A 53 5.40 4.87 -38.85
C LYS A 53 4.46 3.67 -38.89
N LEU A 54 3.43 3.65 -38.07
CA LEU A 54 2.44 2.59 -38.05
C LEU A 54 1.60 2.57 -39.35
N LYS A 55 1.22 3.73 -39.89
CA LYS A 55 0.56 3.85 -41.19
C LYS A 55 1.44 3.31 -42.33
N ALA A 56 2.73 3.69 -42.35
CA ALA A 56 3.68 3.21 -43.33
C ALA A 56 3.85 1.68 -43.24
N PHE A 57 4.00 1.15 -42.00
CA PHE A 57 4.07 -0.29 -41.76
C PHE A 57 2.82 -1.03 -42.26
N MET A 58 1.63 -0.55 -41.91
CA MET A 58 0.37 -1.19 -42.31
C MET A 58 0.15 -1.12 -43.83
N LYS A 59 0.55 -0.02 -44.47
CA LYS A 59 0.52 0.12 -45.92
C LYS A 59 1.43 -0.90 -46.60
N THR A 60 2.65 -1.08 -46.06
CA THR A 60 3.61 -2.05 -46.59
C THR A 60 3.12 -3.49 -46.34
N LEU A 61 2.56 -3.76 -45.17
CA LEU A 61 1.98 -5.07 -44.84
C LEU A 61 0.83 -5.44 -45.81
N LYS A 62 -0.09 -4.51 -46.13
CA LYS A 62 -1.15 -4.70 -47.10
C LYS A 62 -0.59 -4.98 -48.50
N ARG A 63 0.49 -4.29 -48.91
CA ARG A 63 1.16 -4.53 -50.21
C ARG A 63 1.78 -5.91 -50.30
N ILE A 64 2.45 -6.39 -49.22
CA ILE A 64 3.02 -7.74 -49.15
C ILE A 64 1.93 -8.82 -49.32
N ILE A 65 0.77 -8.61 -48.71
CA ILE A 65 -0.36 -9.53 -48.78
C ILE A 65 -0.92 -9.59 -50.21
N MET A 66 -0.93 -8.45 -50.92
CA MET A 66 -1.47 -8.32 -52.27
C MET A 66 -0.45 -8.64 -53.35
N ALA A 67 0.84 -8.80 -53.02
CA ALA A 67 1.87 -9.13 -54.00
C ALA A 67 1.65 -10.52 -54.63
N LYS A 68 1.57 -10.56 -55.92
CA LYS A 68 1.28 -11.80 -56.72
C LYS A 68 2.55 -12.53 -57.13
N SER A 69 3.71 -11.85 -57.19
CA SER A 69 4.97 -12.42 -57.66
C SER A 69 6.10 -12.34 -56.63
N GLN A 70 7.09 -13.24 -56.76
CA GLN A 70 8.30 -13.24 -55.94
C GLN A 70 9.13 -11.98 -56.16
N PHE A 71 9.17 -11.47 -57.36
CA PHE A 71 9.91 -10.27 -57.78
C PHE A 71 9.36 -8.99 -57.07
N GLU A 72 8.03 -8.86 -56.95
CA GLU A 72 7.42 -7.77 -56.22
C GLU A 72 7.75 -7.82 -54.72
N LEU A 73 7.97 -9.03 -54.18
CA LEU A 73 8.36 -9.20 -52.76
C LEU A 73 9.82 -8.79 -52.50
N GLU A 74 10.72 -9.03 -53.46
CA GLU A 74 12.14 -8.61 -53.34
C GLU A 74 12.27 -7.10 -53.37
N ILE A 75 11.53 -6.40 -54.24
CA ILE A 75 11.49 -4.93 -54.23
C ILE A 75 10.89 -4.37 -52.93
N LEU A 76 9.91 -5.04 -52.34
CA LEU A 76 9.32 -4.67 -51.08
C LEU A 76 10.25 -4.94 -49.91
N SER A 77 11.09 -5.98 -49.98
CA SER A 77 12.10 -6.29 -48.94
C SER A 77 13.19 -5.21 -48.84
N LEU A 78 13.56 -4.62 -49.98
CA LEU A 78 14.52 -3.49 -50.01
C LEU A 78 13.99 -2.23 -49.33
N THR A 79 12.65 -2.00 -49.37
CA THR A 79 12.02 -0.89 -48.67
C THR A 79 11.90 -1.13 -47.15
N PHE A 80 11.92 -2.39 -46.70
CA PHE A 80 11.96 -2.75 -45.27
C PHE A 80 13.32 -2.48 -44.62
N ALA A 81 14.40 -2.50 -45.37
CA ALA A 81 15.74 -2.20 -44.87
C ALA A 81 15.86 -0.74 -44.36
N SER A 82 14.94 0.14 -44.76
CA SER A 82 14.85 1.52 -44.25
C SER A 82 14.07 1.67 -42.92
N LEU A 83 13.36 0.65 -42.50
CA LEU A 83 12.74 0.59 -41.20
C LEU A 83 13.83 0.11 -40.22
N ASN A 84 14.55 1.04 -39.62
CA ASN A 84 15.46 0.70 -38.53
C ASN A 84 14.67 -0.10 -37.50
N PRO A 85 14.95 -1.38 -37.27
CA PRO A 85 14.35 -2.11 -36.19
C PRO A 85 14.70 -1.36 -34.89
N ALA A 86 13.71 -1.11 -34.06
CA ALA A 86 13.95 -0.50 -32.75
C ALA A 86 15.08 -1.28 -32.09
N SER A 87 16.16 -0.60 -31.72
CA SER A 87 17.31 -1.26 -31.09
C SER A 87 16.86 -1.94 -29.81
N ALA A 88 17.53 -3.02 -29.40
CA ALA A 88 17.25 -3.67 -28.09
C ALA A 88 17.32 -2.65 -26.95
N LYS A 89 18.13 -1.57 -27.08
CA LYS A 89 18.16 -0.41 -26.16
C LYS A 89 16.90 0.45 -26.21
N GLU A 90 16.27 0.61 -27.36
CA GLU A 90 15.00 1.35 -27.48
C GLU A 90 13.81 0.51 -27.01
N ILE A 91 13.86 -0.80 -27.23
CA ILE A 91 12.88 -1.77 -26.67
C ILE A 91 13.09 -1.86 -25.14
N SER A 92 14.31 -1.80 -24.66
CA SER A 92 14.63 -1.82 -23.20
C SER A 92 14.28 -0.50 -22.50
N LYS A 93 14.09 0.61 -23.20
CA LYS A 93 13.51 1.86 -22.67
C LYS A 93 12.00 1.77 -22.42
N LEU A 94 11.41 0.57 -22.47
CA LEU A 94 10.00 0.35 -22.17
C LEU A 94 9.70 0.76 -20.74
N ARG A 95 8.81 1.69 -20.67
CA ARG A 95 8.28 2.46 -19.52
C ARG A 95 8.38 1.74 -18.19
N GLU A 96 9.47 1.98 -17.46
CA GLU A 96 9.60 1.59 -16.07
C GLU A 96 8.73 2.47 -15.17
N LYS A 97 8.32 3.64 -15.67
CA LYS A 97 7.50 4.62 -14.96
C LYS A 97 6.27 4.99 -15.77
N LEU A 98 5.13 4.97 -15.12
CA LEU A 98 3.86 5.44 -15.67
C LEU A 98 3.19 6.37 -14.66
N VAL A 99 2.82 7.56 -15.11
CA VAL A 99 2.08 8.54 -14.32
C VAL A 99 0.79 8.85 -15.06
N ILE A 100 -0.34 8.70 -14.38
CA ILE A 100 -1.68 8.92 -14.91
C ILE A 100 -2.34 9.97 -14.01
N THR A 101 -2.59 11.16 -14.55
CA THR A 101 -3.24 12.27 -13.87
C THR A 101 -4.58 12.63 -14.50
N GLU A 102 -4.85 12.10 -15.70
CA GLU A 102 -6.10 12.33 -16.40
C GLU A 102 -6.79 11.00 -16.69
N LYS A 103 -8.11 10.97 -16.55
CA LYS A 103 -8.93 9.77 -16.77
C LYS A 103 -8.83 9.23 -18.19
N LYS A 104 -8.57 10.09 -19.18
CA LYS A 104 -8.40 9.67 -20.58
C LYS A 104 -7.17 8.79 -20.81
N ASP A 105 -6.12 8.98 -20.00
CA ASP A 105 -4.85 8.25 -20.12
C ASP A 105 -4.88 6.91 -19.37
N TYR A 106 -5.95 6.65 -18.63
CA TYR A 106 -6.12 5.41 -17.89
C TYR A 106 -6.44 4.25 -18.83
N PRO A 107 -5.68 3.13 -18.79
CA PRO A 107 -5.84 2.01 -19.70
C PRO A 107 -7.09 1.18 -19.36
N ILE A 108 -8.26 1.50 -19.94
CA ILE A 108 -9.52 0.80 -19.67
C ILE A 108 -9.51 -0.61 -20.29
N LEU A 109 -9.05 -0.72 -21.54
CA LEU A 109 -9.14 -1.95 -22.34
C LEU A 109 -7.82 -2.72 -22.44
N THR A 110 -6.71 -2.12 -22.02
CA THR A 110 -5.37 -2.71 -22.11
C THR A 110 -4.80 -2.95 -20.71
N SER A 111 -3.89 -3.93 -20.59
CA SER A 111 -3.15 -4.15 -19.36
C SER A 111 -2.09 -3.06 -19.15
N PHE A 112 -1.66 -2.88 -17.91
CA PHE A 112 -0.46 -2.10 -17.61
C PHE A 112 0.78 -2.80 -18.15
N PRO A 113 1.83 -2.07 -18.57
CA PRO A 113 3.10 -2.69 -18.95
C PRO A 113 3.68 -3.51 -17.79
N SER A 114 3.94 -4.80 -18.02
CA SER A 114 4.46 -5.71 -16.98
C SER A 114 5.82 -5.31 -16.41
N THR A 115 6.51 -4.39 -17.06
CA THR A 115 7.86 -3.92 -16.76
C THR A 115 7.91 -2.71 -15.84
N LEU A 116 6.72 -2.24 -15.42
CA LEU A 116 6.63 -1.06 -14.56
C LEU A 116 7.31 -1.32 -13.21
N LYS A 117 8.17 -0.39 -12.82
CA LYS A 117 8.73 -0.27 -11.48
C LYS A 117 8.02 0.82 -10.68
N ASN A 118 7.56 1.87 -11.33
CA ASN A 118 6.84 2.97 -10.69
C ASN A 118 5.52 3.22 -11.41
N LEU A 119 4.43 3.07 -10.67
CA LEU A 119 3.08 3.39 -11.13
C LEU A 119 2.47 4.45 -10.23
N LYS A 120 2.04 5.57 -10.83
CA LYS A 120 1.33 6.65 -10.15
C LYS A 120 0.01 6.91 -10.85
N ILE A 121 -1.09 6.85 -10.12
CA ILE A 121 -2.44 7.14 -10.60
C ILE A 121 -3.05 8.15 -9.63
N ILE A 122 -3.11 9.43 -10.03
CA ILE A 122 -3.39 10.55 -9.14
C ILE A 122 -4.64 11.29 -9.62
N GLY A 123 -5.62 11.48 -8.75
CA GLY A 123 -6.73 12.43 -8.94
C GLY A 123 -7.76 12.05 -10.00
N ILE A 124 -7.79 10.82 -10.49
CA ILE A 124 -8.70 10.39 -11.56
C ILE A 124 -10.06 9.87 -11.05
N LYS A 125 -10.33 10.00 -9.74
CA LYS A 125 -11.55 9.52 -9.07
C LYS A 125 -11.76 8.00 -9.21
N LEU A 126 -10.68 7.22 -9.09
CA LEU A 126 -10.73 5.76 -9.10
C LEU A 126 -11.48 5.29 -7.84
N LYS A 127 -12.60 4.58 -8.01
CA LYS A 127 -13.45 4.12 -6.89
C LYS A 127 -13.00 2.78 -6.30
N LEU A 128 -12.41 1.92 -7.13
CA LEU A 128 -11.97 0.59 -6.75
C LEU A 128 -10.48 0.43 -7.03
N PHE A 129 -9.81 -0.34 -6.20
CA PHE A 129 -8.44 -0.76 -6.47
C PHE A 129 -8.43 -1.66 -7.72
N ASP A 130 -7.62 -1.29 -8.71
CA ASP A 130 -7.52 -2.06 -9.94
C ASP A 130 -6.67 -3.32 -9.73
N LYS A 131 -7.31 -4.49 -9.74
CA LYS A 131 -6.64 -5.78 -9.53
C LYS A 131 -5.57 -6.09 -10.60
N ARG A 132 -5.60 -5.45 -11.77
CA ARG A 132 -4.54 -5.59 -12.79
C ARG A 132 -3.18 -5.08 -12.28
N ILE A 133 -3.17 -4.15 -11.32
CA ILE A 133 -1.95 -3.67 -10.67
C ILE A 133 -1.23 -4.82 -9.96
N LEU A 134 -1.98 -5.77 -9.40
CA LEU A 134 -1.41 -6.92 -8.69
C LEU A 134 -0.61 -7.87 -9.59
N THR A 135 -0.72 -7.76 -10.92
CA THR A 135 0.09 -8.57 -11.84
C THR A 135 1.47 -7.98 -12.13
N LEU A 136 1.79 -6.81 -11.59
CA LEU A 136 3.02 -6.06 -11.85
C LEU A 136 4.16 -6.47 -10.87
N SER A 137 4.72 -7.67 -11.03
CA SER A 137 5.72 -8.23 -10.13
C SER A 137 7.02 -7.40 -9.97
N HIS A 138 7.32 -6.52 -10.91
CA HIS A 138 8.49 -5.63 -10.88
C HIS A 138 8.23 -4.29 -10.18
N LEU A 139 7.01 -4.06 -9.69
CA LEU A 139 6.62 -2.78 -9.12
C LEU A 139 7.37 -2.53 -7.80
N VAL A 140 7.99 -1.36 -7.70
CA VAL A 140 8.73 -0.88 -6.52
C VAL A 140 7.96 0.23 -5.82
N VAL A 141 7.37 1.13 -6.60
CA VAL A 141 6.59 2.27 -6.10
C VAL A 141 5.19 2.22 -6.69
N LEU A 142 4.20 2.20 -5.81
CA LEU A 142 2.77 2.33 -6.15
C LEU A 142 2.19 3.56 -5.46
N GLU A 143 1.69 4.49 -6.25
CA GLU A 143 1.03 5.71 -5.76
C GLU A 143 -0.36 5.83 -6.38
N LEU A 144 -1.40 5.80 -5.53
CA LEU A 144 -2.81 5.92 -5.91
C LEU A 144 -3.48 7.09 -5.19
N THR A 145 -2.77 8.20 -5.09
CA THR A 145 -3.14 9.38 -4.31
C THR A 145 -4.34 10.11 -4.92
N GLU A 146 -5.15 10.76 -4.06
CA GLU A 146 -6.28 11.63 -4.47
C GLU A 146 -7.32 10.91 -5.33
N ASN A 147 -7.66 9.69 -4.94
CA ASN A 147 -8.72 8.91 -5.56
C ASN A 147 -9.91 8.72 -4.61
N CYS A 148 -10.87 7.87 -4.98
CA CYS A 148 -12.05 7.55 -4.16
C CYS A 148 -12.04 6.07 -3.75
N ILE A 149 -10.87 5.48 -3.53
CA ILE A 149 -10.72 4.07 -3.19
C ILE A 149 -11.20 3.87 -1.76
N SER A 150 -12.20 3.03 -1.55
CA SER A 150 -12.75 2.71 -0.23
C SER A 150 -12.20 1.42 0.38
N SER A 151 -11.67 0.52 -0.43
CA SER A 151 -11.11 -0.75 0.01
C SER A 151 -9.86 -1.13 -0.78
N ILE A 152 -8.95 -1.84 -0.13
CA ILE A 152 -7.76 -2.42 -0.77
C ILE A 152 -7.87 -3.95 -0.81
N PRO A 153 -7.19 -4.62 -1.75
CA PRO A 153 -7.19 -6.08 -1.82
C PRO A 153 -6.56 -6.71 -0.57
N ASP A 154 -7.00 -7.92 -0.25
CA ASP A 154 -6.49 -8.69 0.88
C ASP A 154 -5.03 -9.12 0.70
N SER A 155 -4.61 -9.37 -0.53
CA SER A 155 -3.28 -9.90 -0.81
C SER A 155 -2.54 -9.09 -1.90
N PHE A 156 -1.27 -8.87 -1.64
CA PHE A 156 -0.29 -8.24 -2.53
C PHE A 156 0.86 -9.21 -2.86
N GLU A 157 0.62 -10.51 -2.79
CA GLU A 157 1.66 -11.54 -2.90
C GLU A 157 2.51 -11.43 -4.16
N SER A 158 1.92 -11.03 -5.27
CA SER A 158 2.63 -10.88 -6.54
C SER A 158 3.53 -9.63 -6.61
N LEU A 159 3.34 -8.65 -5.72
CA LEU A 159 4.14 -7.42 -5.67
C LEU A 159 5.39 -7.56 -4.80
N SER A 160 6.20 -8.59 -5.07
CA SER A 160 7.36 -8.99 -4.27
C SER A 160 8.45 -7.91 -4.13
N ASN A 161 8.49 -6.95 -5.03
CA ASN A 161 9.48 -5.88 -5.05
C ASN A 161 8.98 -4.55 -4.48
N LEU A 162 7.74 -4.49 -3.99
CA LEU A 162 7.13 -3.25 -3.53
C LEU A 162 7.85 -2.71 -2.29
N LYS A 163 8.32 -1.46 -2.37
CA LYS A 163 9.01 -0.72 -1.30
C LYS A 163 8.21 0.46 -0.80
N GLU A 164 7.44 1.08 -1.66
CA GLU A 164 6.68 2.28 -1.34
C GLU A 164 5.24 2.11 -1.80
N LEU A 165 4.31 2.29 -0.86
CA LEU A 165 2.88 2.27 -1.10
C LEU A 165 2.26 3.58 -0.59
N ASN A 166 1.73 4.38 -1.52
CA ASN A 166 1.05 5.62 -1.20
C ASN A 166 -0.43 5.53 -1.63
N LEU A 167 -1.30 5.49 -0.65
CA LEU A 167 -2.76 5.46 -0.78
C LEU A 167 -3.40 6.70 -0.14
N SER A 168 -2.65 7.79 -0.01
CA SER A 168 -3.14 9.00 0.66
C SER A 168 -4.30 9.66 -0.09
N LYS A 169 -5.13 10.39 0.66
CA LYS A 169 -6.30 11.12 0.15
C LYS A 169 -7.25 10.21 -0.64
N ASN A 170 -7.69 9.16 0.02
CA ASN A 170 -8.69 8.22 -0.45
C ASN A 170 -9.86 8.11 0.56
N GLU A 171 -10.72 7.11 0.41
CA GLU A 171 -11.87 6.89 1.29
C GLU A 171 -11.76 5.58 2.08
N ILE A 172 -10.53 5.11 2.32
CA ILE A 172 -10.27 3.82 2.98
C ILE A 172 -10.67 3.94 4.45
N ASN A 173 -11.55 3.07 4.90
CA ASN A 173 -12.02 3.02 6.29
C ASN A 173 -11.53 1.80 7.06
N ILE A 174 -11.21 0.71 6.38
CA ILE A 174 -10.72 -0.55 6.96
C ILE A 174 -9.52 -1.05 6.15
N LEU A 175 -8.52 -1.55 6.86
CA LEU A 175 -7.35 -2.22 6.28
C LEU A 175 -7.49 -3.73 6.50
N PRO A 176 -7.45 -4.57 5.46
CA PRO A 176 -7.61 -6.01 5.61
C PRO A 176 -6.42 -6.62 6.35
N MET A 177 -6.68 -7.51 7.28
CA MET A 177 -5.65 -8.17 8.10
C MET A 177 -4.68 -8.99 7.24
N LYS A 178 -5.19 -9.68 6.23
CA LYS A 178 -4.39 -10.50 5.30
C LYS A 178 -3.31 -9.69 4.58
N PHE A 179 -3.57 -8.40 4.28
CA PHE A 179 -2.58 -7.51 3.70
C PHE A 179 -1.28 -7.47 4.53
N PHE A 180 -1.40 -7.36 5.85
CA PHE A 180 -0.24 -7.28 6.75
C PHE A 180 0.45 -8.64 6.99
N HIS A 181 -0.23 -9.74 6.72
CA HIS A 181 0.35 -11.09 6.83
C HIS A 181 1.02 -11.54 5.52
N CYS A 182 0.83 -10.80 4.44
CA CYS A 182 1.45 -11.09 3.16
C CYS A 182 3.00 -11.00 3.27
N PRO A 183 3.74 -12.08 2.94
CA PRO A 183 5.20 -12.10 3.08
C PRO A 183 5.90 -10.98 2.33
N THR A 184 5.37 -10.58 1.18
CA THR A 184 5.92 -9.52 0.33
C THR A 184 5.85 -8.15 0.99
N MET A 185 4.86 -7.91 1.86
CA MET A 185 4.71 -6.65 2.58
C MET A 185 5.80 -6.44 3.64
N LYS A 186 6.49 -7.49 4.07
CA LYS A 186 7.64 -7.37 4.98
C LYS A 186 8.81 -6.57 4.37
N SER A 187 8.83 -6.36 3.07
CA SER A 187 9.86 -5.56 2.38
C SER A 187 9.49 -4.08 2.22
N LEU A 188 8.29 -3.68 2.66
CA LEU A 188 7.79 -2.32 2.53
C LEU A 188 8.58 -1.35 3.42
N LEU A 189 9.00 -0.22 2.87
CA LEU A 189 9.78 0.81 3.56
C LEU A 189 8.94 2.04 3.89
N LEU A 190 7.97 2.36 3.03
CA LEU A 190 7.09 3.51 3.18
C LEU A 190 5.64 3.09 2.97
N LEU A 191 4.79 3.43 3.94
CA LEU A 191 3.34 3.31 3.86
C LEU A 191 2.70 4.66 4.17
N ASN A 192 2.00 5.23 3.19
CA ASN A 192 1.26 6.46 3.35
C ASN A 192 -0.24 6.21 3.18
N LEU A 193 -0.97 6.39 4.25
CA LEU A 193 -2.43 6.25 4.36
C LEU A 193 -3.09 7.56 4.81
N SER A 194 -2.37 8.70 4.72
CA SER A 194 -2.89 9.99 5.20
C SER A 194 -4.12 10.44 4.41
N GLY A 195 -5.01 11.18 5.06
CA GLY A 195 -6.22 11.69 4.42
C GLY A 195 -7.19 10.60 4.00
N ASN A 196 -7.40 9.60 4.87
CA ASN A 196 -8.37 8.54 4.71
C ASN A 196 -9.44 8.60 5.83
N ARG A 197 -10.22 7.55 6.02
CA ARG A 197 -11.28 7.45 7.04
C ARG A 197 -11.00 6.32 8.04
N LEU A 198 -9.73 6.08 8.36
CA LEU A 198 -9.33 5.00 9.26
C LEU A 198 -9.67 5.34 10.70
N LYS A 199 -10.43 4.46 11.38
CA LYS A 199 -10.76 4.60 12.82
C LYS A 199 -9.78 3.88 13.72
N PHE A 200 -9.10 2.87 13.22
CA PHE A 200 -8.10 2.08 13.93
C PHE A 200 -7.03 1.54 12.98
N LEU A 201 -5.89 1.15 13.55
CA LEU A 201 -4.86 0.39 12.84
C LEU A 201 -4.89 -1.06 13.31
N PRO A 202 -4.91 -2.04 12.40
CA PRO A 202 -4.82 -3.44 12.79
C PRO A 202 -3.53 -3.73 13.57
N ASN A 203 -3.63 -4.60 14.57
CA ASN A 203 -2.46 -5.06 15.33
C ASN A 203 -1.37 -5.68 14.44
N ALA A 204 -1.80 -6.29 13.34
CA ALA A 204 -0.94 -6.89 12.34
C ALA A 204 -0.02 -5.91 11.61
N ILE A 205 -0.23 -4.59 11.73
CA ILE A 205 0.69 -3.58 11.15
C ILE A 205 2.12 -3.79 11.61
N SER A 206 2.32 -4.34 12.81
CA SER A 206 3.64 -4.67 13.35
C SER A 206 4.40 -5.75 12.54
N ASN A 207 3.73 -6.46 11.65
CA ASN A 207 4.36 -7.43 10.75
C ASN A 207 5.18 -6.74 9.63
N LEU A 208 4.95 -5.43 9.40
CA LEU A 208 5.77 -4.64 8.49
C LEU A 208 7.12 -4.28 9.15
N SER A 209 7.92 -5.28 9.42
CA SER A 209 9.13 -5.17 10.25
C SER A 209 10.23 -4.26 9.67
N THR A 210 10.24 -4.03 8.36
CA THR A 210 11.22 -3.15 7.68
C THR A 210 10.71 -1.73 7.46
N LEU A 211 9.46 -1.42 7.85
CA LEU A 211 8.86 -0.12 7.59
C LEU A 211 9.62 0.99 8.31
N LYS A 212 10.05 2.00 7.55
CA LYS A 212 10.77 3.17 8.06
C LYS A 212 9.86 4.39 8.21
N THR A 213 8.90 4.53 7.32
CA THR A 213 7.98 5.67 7.29
C THR A 213 6.54 5.19 7.31
N LEU A 214 5.79 5.62 8.31
CA LEU A 214 4.36 5.42 8.43
C LEU A 214 3.67 6.77 8.54
N ASN A 215 2.87 7.12 7.53
CA ASN A 215 2.04 8.32 7.55
C ASN A 215 0.56 7.93 7.59
N ILE A 216 -0.10 8.26 8.67
CA ILE A 216 -1.54 8.07 8.92
C ILE A 216 -2.20 9.35 9.42
N ALA A 217 -1.61 10.50 9.07
CA ALA A 217 -2.17 11.80 9.37
C ALA A 217 -3.54 12.02 8.72
N ASN A 218 -4.36 12.88 9.29
CA ASN A 218 -5.68 13.24 8.77
C ASN A 218 -6.57 11.99 8.54
N ASN A 219 -6.82 11.27 9.62
CA ASN A 219 -7.73 10.13 9.71
C ASN A 219 -8.64 10.28 10.96
N ASP A 220 -9.46 9.27 11.25
CA ASP A 220 -10.39 9.26 12.38
C ASP A 220 -9.90 8.35 13.53
N LEU A 221 -8.59 8.18 13.68
CA LEU A 221 -8.01 7.27 14.67
C LEU A 221 -8.34 7.71 16.08
N SER A 222 -8.84 6.80 16.91
CA SER A 222 -9.08 7.02 18.34
C SER A 222 -8.00 6.40 19.24
N ASN A 223 -7.33 5.36 18.74
CA ASN A 223 -6.24 4.69 19.45
C ASN A 223 -5.20 4.10 18.50
N ILE A 224 -4.06 3.77 19.05
CA ILE A 224 -2.97 3.05 18.35
C ILE A 224 -2.53 1.89 19.25
N SER A 225 -2.39 0.71 18.65
CA SER A 225 -1.99 -0.49 19.35
C SER A 225 -0.56 -0.45 19.89
N LEU A 226 -0.35 -1.05 21.06
CA LEU A 226 0.99 -1.31 21.63
C LEU A 226 1.88 -2.15 20.71
N THR A 227 1.29 -2.90 19.77
CA THR A 227 2.09 -3.68 18.81
C THR A 227 2.97 -2.82 17.91
N LEU A 228 2.66 -1.52 17.78
CA LEU A 228 3.51 -0.56 17.07
C LEU A 228 4.94 -0.53 17.63
N GLY A 229 5.12 -0.76 18.93
CA GLY A 229 6.44 -0.87 19.58
C GLY A 229 7.35 -1.98 19.04
N LYS A 230 6.81 -2.95 18.30
CA LYS A 230 7.58 -4.00 17.63
C LYS A 230 8.24 -3.54 16.34
N MET A 231 7.86 -2.37 15.81
CA MET A 231 8.37 -1.83 14.55
C MET A 231 9.71 -1.09 14.78
N THR A 232 10.74 -1.81 15.15
CA THR A 232 12.05 -1.27 15.54
C THR A 232 12.79 -0.49 14.45
N GLN A 233 12.40 -0.69 13.19
CA GLN A 233 12.96 0.04 12.05
C GLN A 233 12.22 1.34 11.74
N LEU A 234 11.10 1.62 12.43
CA LEU A 234 10.33 2.83 12.20
C LEU A 234 11.14 4.06 12.62
N ARG A 235 11.23 5.05 11.72
CA ARG A 235 11.97 6.29 11.93
C ARG A 235 11.07 7.51 11.84
N ARG A 236 10.04 7.43 10.98
CA ARG A 236 9.13 8.54 10.74
C ARG A 236 7.69 8.10 10.99
N LEU A 237 7.01 8.78 11.90
CA LEU A 237 5.62 8.54 12.26
C LEU A 237 4.83 9.84 12.19
N GLU A 238 3.81 9.89 11.34
CA GLU A 238 2.94 11.05 11.17
C GLU A 238 1.51 10.70 11.57
N LEU A 239 1.01 11.38 12.61
CA LEU A 239 -0.27 11.14 13.27
C LEU A 239 -1.16 12.38 13.36
N LYS A 240 -0.67 13.56 12.97
CA LYS A 240 -1.43 14.81 13.06
C LYS A 240 -2.78 14.72 12.34
N GLY A 241 -3.77 15.53 12.78
CA GLY A 241 -5.10 15.53 12.17
C GLY A 241 -5.90 14.26 12.45
N ASN A 242 -5.70 13.64 13.62
CA ASN A 242 -6.54 12.58 14.18
C ASN A 242 -7.20 13.11 15.46
N PRO A 243 -8.33 13.82 15.38
CA PRO A 243 -8.88 14.57 16.51
C PRO A 243 -9.32 13.70 17.70
N ASN A 244 -9.60 12.43 17.46
CA ASN A 244 -9.99 11.48 18.50
C ASN A 244 -8.79 10.77 19.17
N LEU A 245 -7.56 10.99 18.67
CA LEU A 245 -6.35 10.39 19.22
C LEU A 245 -5.80 11.27 20.33
N THR A 246 -6.16 10.99 21.58
CA THR A 246 -5.78 11.80 22.75
C THR A 246 -4.57 11.29 23.49
N VAL A 247 -4.21 10.02 23.30
CA VAL A 247 -3.08 9.37 23.97
C VAL A 247 -2.34 8.44 23.02
N LEU A 248 -1.03 8.36 23.15
CA LEU A 248 -0.19 7.40 22.41
C LEU A 248 0.06 6.14 23.25
N PRO A 249 0.37 5.00 22.62
CA PRO A 249 0.84 3.82 23.34
C PRO A 249 2.12 4.09 24.12
N GLY A 250 2.25 3.54 25.32
CA GLY A 250 3.44 3.66 26.16
C GLY A 250 4.73 3.10 25.57
N CYS A 251 4.63 2.32 24.48
CA CYS A 251 5.78 1.81 23.73
C CYS A 251 6.44 2.85 22.81
N ILE A 252 5.76 3.96 22.48
CA ILE A 252 6.27 4.97 21.52
C ILE A 252 7.62 5.56 21.95
N PRO A 253 7.86 5.92 23.22
CA PRO A 253 9.16 6.43 23.65
C PRO A 253 10.33 5.45 23.45
N ARG A 254 10.03 4.15 23.29
CA ARG A 254 11.06 3.10 23.02
C ARG A 254 11.44 3.00 21.54
N LEU A 255 10.59 3.54 20.65
CA LEU A 255 10.91 3.66 19.25
C LEU A 255 11.88 4.83 19.06
N LYS A 256 13.04 4.59 18.51
CA LYS A 256 14.02 5.64 18.21
C LYS A 256 13.59 6.39 16.95
N LEU A 257 12.53 7.21 17.04
CA LEU A 257 12.01 7.97 15.93
C LEU A 257 12.96 9.14 15.58
N GLU A 258 13.10 9.40 14.30
CA GLU A 258 13.76 10.61 13.81
C GLU A 258 12.74 11.76 13.66
N PHE A 259 11.51 11.41 13.31
CA PHE A 259 10.44 12.38 13.12
C PHE A 259 9.12 11.87 13.69
N LEU A 260 8.45 12.73 14.47
CA LEU A 260 7.11 12.50 14.99
C LEU A 260 6.25 13.75 14.78
N SER A 261 5.08 13.58 14.16
CA SER A 261 4.07 14.63 14.01
C SER A 261 2.78 14.24 14.71
N LEU A 262 2.27 15.09 15.61
CA LEU A 262 1.07 14.86 16.41
C LEU A 262 0.10 16.04 16.31
N GLY A 263 -1.19 15.75 16.54
CA GLY A 263 -2.19 16.79 16.85
C GLY A 263 -2.09 17.29 18.27
N PRO A 264 -2.69 18.46 18.58
CA PRO A 264 -2.69 19.05 19.91
C PRO A 264 -3.39 18.16 20.95
N GLU A 265 -4.27 17.28 20.56
CA GLU A 265 -5.08 16.41 21.42
C GLU A 265 -4.22 15.42 22.22
N CYS A 266 -3.04 15.06 21.69
CA CYS A 266 -2.07 14.19 22.36
C CYS A 266 -1.15 14.94 23.33
N LEU A 267 -1.25 16.26 23.38
CA LEU A 267 -0.32 17.11 24.12
C LEU A 267 -0.92 17.57 25.45
N THR A 268 -0.07 17.83 26.44
CA THR A 268 -0.46 18.35 27.75
C THR A 268 0.62 19.28 28.29
N GLY A 269 0.20 20.25 29.08
CA GLY A 269 1.13 21.13 29.79
C GLY A 269 1.71 20.48 31.07
N SER A 270 2.69 21.14 31.67
CA SER A 270 3.33 20.67 32.92
C SER A 270 2.36 20.65 34.13
N ASN A 271 1.36 21.54 34.13
CA ASN A 271 0.47 21.79 35.27
C ASN A 271 -0.81 20.94 35.27
N ASP A 272 -0.94 19.99 34.33
CA ASP A 272 -2.12 19.15 34.27
C ASP A 272 -1.99 18.03 35.33
N GLU A 273 -2.48 18.28 36.55
CA GLU A 273 -2.43 17.36 37.70
C GLU A 273 -3.34 16.12 37.52
N SER A 274 -4.19 16.11 36.50
CA SER A 274 -5.16 15.02 36.25
C SER A 274 -4.52 13.71 35.75
N GLU A 275 -3.20 13.72 35.55
CA GLU A 275 -2.45 12.61 34.96
C GLU A 275 -1.65 11.87 36.03
N GLY A 276 -2.26 10.85 36.51
CA GLY A 276 -1.65 9.83 37.37
C GLY A 276 -2.04 8.44 36.86
N LEU A 277 -1.50 7.43 37.51
CA LEU A 277 -2.00 6.08 37.37
C LEU A 277 -3.47 6.07 37.86
N LYS A 278 -4.43 6.34 36.92
CA LYS A 278 -5.83 6.09 37.20
C LYS A 278 -6.02 4.59 37.08
N LEU A 279 -6.09 3.93 38.23
CA LEU A 279 -6.73 2.64 38.33
C LEU A 279 -8.19 2.86 37.94
N HIS A 280 -8.62 2.47 36.81
CA HIS A 280 -10.02 2.24 36.53
C HIS A 280 -10.36 1.04 37.45
N ASP A 281 -11.02 1.32 38.55
CA ASP A 281 -11.48 0.30 39.50
C ASP A 281 -12.72 -0.38 38.90
N SER A 282 -12.53 -1.02 37.75
CA SER A 282 -13.48 -1.94 37.12
C SER A 282 -13.29 -3.35 37.68
N SER A 283 -12.83 -3.45 38.93
CA SER A 283 -12.53 -4.72 39.59
C SER A 283 -13.72 -5.71 39.67
N ASN A 284 -14.90 -5.31 39.23
CA ASN A 284 -16.11 -6.13 39.29
C ASN A 284 -16.81 -6.39 37.93
N GLU A 285 -16.30 -5.87 36.81
CA GLU A 285 -16.88 -6.21 35.52
C GLU A 285 -16.29 -7.51 35.00
N ILE A 286 -17.10 -8.56 35.00
CA ILE A 286 -16.77 -9.83 34.38
C ILE A 286 -16.65 -9.61 32.86
N PRO A 287 -15.54 -10.04 32.21
CA PRO A 287 -15.41 -9.96 30.78
C PRO A 287 -16.61 -10.58 30.07
N THR A 288 -17.15 -9.91 29.08
CA THR A 288 -18.25 -10.48 28.30
C THR A 288 -17.78 -11.74 27.57
N LEU A 289 -18.71 -12.64 27.26
CA LEU A 289 -18.40 -13.82 26.44
C LEU A 289 -17.76 -13.42 25.10
N LEU A 290 -18.18 -12.29 24.54
CA LEU A 290 -17.61 -11.72 23.32
C LEU A 290 -16.12 -11.39 23.52
N ASP A 291 -15.76 -10.73 24.61
CA ASP A 291 -14.37 -10.36 24.93
C ASP A 291 -13.48 -11.59 25.06
N ILE A 292 -13.96 -12.62 25.77
CA ILE A 292 -13.25 -13.88 25.95
C ILE A 292 -13.04 -14.58 24.60
N CYS A 293 -14.09 -14.65 23.78
CA CYS A 293 -14.02 -15.25 22.45
C CYS A 293 -13.06 -14.48 21.54
N VAL A 294 -13.14 -13.16 21.51
CA VAL A 294 -12.27 -12.32 20.70
C VAL A 294 -10.81 -12.48 21.10
N ALA A 295 -10.51 -12.46 22.42
CA ALA A 295 -9.16 -12.69 22.94
C ALA A 295 -8.63 -14.06 22.55
N LYS A 296 -9.48 -15.11 22.62
CA LYS A 296 -9.12 -16.47 22.22
C LYS A 296 -8.88 -16.59 20.71
N CYS A 297 -9.76 -16.02 19.90
CA CYS A 297 -9.61 -15.99 18.44
C CYS A 297 -8.30 -15.30 18.03
N SER A 298 -7.99 -14.14 18.63
CA SER A 298 -6.74 -13.42 18.37
C SER A 298 -5.52 -14.18 18.87
N SER A 299 -5.60 -14.91 19.99
CA SER A 299 -4.49 -15.73 20.49
C SER A 299 -4.18 -16.92 19.57
N LEU A 300 -5.17 -17.45 18.90
CA LEU A 300 -5.07 -18.56 17.93
C LEU A 300 -4.74 -18.07 16.51
N GLN A 301 -4.62 -16.75 16.31
CA GLN A 301 -4.40 -16.14 15.01
C GLN A 301 -5.44 -16.56 13.96
N LEU A 302 -6.69 -16.69 14.39
CA LEU A 302 -7.77 -17.15 13.51
C LEU A 302 -8.05 -16.15 12.37
N GLU A 303 -7.77 -14.87 12.60
CA GLU A 303 -7.82 -13.80 11.58
C GLU A 303 -6.97 -14.10 10.34
N THR A 304 -5.92 -14.92 10.50
CA THR A 304 -5.06 -15.32 9.37
C THR A 304 -5.48 -16.60 8.70
N LYS A 305 -6.29 -17.41 9.41
CA LYS A 305 -6.68 -18.77 8.98
C LYS A 305 -8.08 -18.80 8.38
N LEU A 306 -8.94 -17.88 8.81
CA LEU A 306 -10.32 -17.79 8.31
C LEU A 306 -10.42 -16.73 7.23
N ASP A 307 -11.39 -16.87 6.35
CA ASP A 307 -11.77 -15.82 5.43
C ASP A 307 -12.44 -14.69 6.22
N GLU A 308 -11.95 -13.46 6.07
CA GLU A 308 -12.51 -12.27 6.76
C GLU A 308 -14.00 -12.08 6.46
N SER A 309 -14.46 -12.52 5.29
CA SER A 309 -15.88 -12.50 4.92
C SER A 309 -16.74 -13.42 5.80
N MET A 310 -16.15 -14.42 6.47
CA MET A 310 -16.84 -15.34 7.38
C MET A 310 -16.89 -14.83 8.82
N ILE A 311 -16.11 -13.78 9.15
CA ILE A 311 -16.08 -13.19 10.49
C ILE A 311 -17.01 -11.98 10.51
N PRO A 312 -18.00 -11.92 11.40
CA PRO A 312 -18.84 -10.73 11.55
C PRO A 312 -18.02 -9.47 11.78
N VAL A 313 -18.39 -8.37 11.13
CA VAL A 313 -17.63 -7.11 11.14
C VAL A 313 -17.39 -6.59 12.56
N ASN A 314 -18.35 -6.72 13.47
CA ASN A 314 -18.21 -6.34 14.87
C ASN A 314 -17.12 -7.15 15.60
N ILE A 315 -17.00 -8.44 15.32
CA ILE A 315 -15.95 -9.31 15.90
C ILE A 315 -14.60 -8.92 15.30
N LEU A 316 -14.53 -8.73 13.99
CA LEU A 316 -13.31 -8.29 13.32
C LEU A 316 -12.82 -6.93 13.86
N LEU A 317 -13.72 -5.98 14.06
CA LEU A 317 -13.43 -4.70 14.68
C LEU A 317 -12.91 -4.88 16.11
N SER A 318 -13.58 -5.70 16.93
CA SER A 318 -13.15 -5.97 18.30
C SER A 318 -11.77 -6.65 18.34
N MET A 319 -11.49 -7.60 17.45
CA MET A 319 -10.17 -8.24 17.35
C MET A 319 -9.06 -7.24 16.98
N ASN A 320 -9.36 -6.29 16.11
CA ASN A 320 -8.41 -5.27 15.64
C ASN A 320 -8.15 -4.17 16.69
N THR A 321 -9.12 -3.89 17.54
CA THR A 321 -9.01 -2.88 18.61
C THR A 321 -8.51 -3.46 19.93
N LEU A 322 -8.42 -4.77 20.06
CA LEU A 322 -7.98 -5.44 21.28
C LEU A 322 -6.57 -5.00 21.65
N GLN A 323 -6.45 -4.41 22.83
CA GLN A 323 -5.18 -3.91 23.33
C GLN A 323 -4.44 -5.02 24.10
N ARG A 324 -3.12 -4.88 24.21
CA ARG A 324 -2.27 -5.84 24.93
C ARG A 324 -1.58 -5.14 26.10
N CYS A 325 -1.44 -5.89 27.19
CA CYS A 325 -0.55 -5.55 28.29
C CYS A 325 0.92 -5.63 27.85
N GLU A 326 1.80 -4.98 28.57
CA GLU A 326 3.26 -5.15 28.43
C GLU A 326 3.71 -6.62 28.57
N CYS A 327 2.99 -7.44 29.32
CA CYS A 327 3.28 -8.87 29.44
C CYS A 327 2.86 -9.71 28.22
N GLY A 328 2.19 -9.10 27.23
CA GLY A 328 1.71 -9.75 26.02
C GLY A 328 0.27 -10.25 26.09
N ASN A 329 -0.34 -10.36 27.27
CA ASN A 329 -1.72 -10.77 27.42
C ASN A 329 -2.68 -9.72 26.85
N PHE A 330 -3.81 -10.19 26.34
CA PHE A 330 -4.86 -9.29 25.92
C PHE A 330 -5.50 -8.59 27.11
N CYS A 331 -5.81 -7.34 26.89
CA CYS A 331 -6.47 -6.50 27.86
C CYS A 331 -7.94 -6.36 27.48
N HIS A 332 -8.86 -6.54 28.41
CA HIS A 332 -10.28 -6.23 28.28
C HIS A 332 -10.55 -4.79 28.67
N GLU A 333 -11.47 -4.09 28.03
CA GLU A 333 -11.80 -2.71 28.38
C GLU A 333 -12.25 -2.57 29.85
N SER A 334 -12.94 -3.58 30.35
CA SER A 334 -13.52 -3.62 31.69
C SER A 334 -12.56 -4.00 32.83
N SER A 335 -11.39 -4.58 32.55
CA SER A 335 -10.54 -5.22 33.57
C SER A 335 -9.15 -4.60 33.75
N HIS A 336 -8.95 -3.31 33.35
CA HIS A 336 -7.58 -2.81 33.19
C HIS A 336 -7.23 -1.62 34.09
N ALA A 337 -6.03 -1.75 34.64
CA ALA A 337 -5.32 -0.57 35.10
C ALA A 337 -4.72 0.16 33.90
N LYS A 338 -5.11 1.40 33.70
CA LYS A 338 -4.57 2.29 32.67
C LYS A 338 -3.64 3.29 33.34
N GLY A 339 -2.37 3.25 32.99
CA GLY A 339 -1.40 4.26 33.41
C GLY A 339 -1.22 5.31 32.31
N ILE A 340 -1.41 6.58 32.61
CA ILE A 340 -1.06 7.67 31.70
C ILE A 340 0.23 8.30 32.22
N THR A 341 1.25 8.34 31.38
CA THR A 341 2.55 8.95 31.66
C THR A 341 2.79 10.12 30.74
N LYS A 342 3.58 11.09 31.20
CA LYS A 342 4.04 12.24 30.42
C LYS A 342 5.42 11.94 29.84
N ALA A 343 5.54 11.95 28.54
CA ALA A 343 6.82 11.76 27.88
C ALA A 343 7.29 13.07 27.23
N ASN A 344 8.56 13.40 27.41
CA ASN A 344 9.16 14.55 26.75
C ASN A 344 9.26 14.27 25.26
N PRO A 345 8.73 15.15 24.37
CA PRO A 345 8.78 14.97 22.92
C PRO A 345 10.19 14.69 22.40
N ASN A 346 11.20 15.38 22.93
CA ASN A 346 12.61 15.23 22.50
C ASN A 346 13.23 13.88 22.89
N ARG A 347 12.61 13.12 23.78
CA ARG A 347 13.00 11.73 24.07
C ARG A 347 12.36 10.73 23.13
N ILE A 348 11.28 11.13 22.45
CA ILE A 348 10.52 10.27 21.54
C ILE A 348 11.08 10.35 20.12
N ALA A 349 11.38 11.58 19.66
CA ALA A 349 11.86 11.81 18.30
C ALA A 349 12.90 12.93 18.26
N THR A 350 13.81 12.86 17.30
CA THR A 350 14.81 13.92 17.06
C THR A 350 14.14 15.19 16.53
N THR A 351 13.13 15.03 15.69
CA THR A 351 12.30 16.12 15.17
C THR A 351 10.86 15.88 15.58
N PHE A 352 10.27 16.84 16.28
CA PHE A 352 8.88 16.82 16.72
C PHE A 352 8.12 17.98 16.06
N VAL A 353 6.96 17.71 15.50
CA VAL A 353 6.09 18.70 14.85
C VAL A 353 4.68 18.60 15.41
N SER A 354 4.13 19.72 15.86
CA SER A 354 2.71 19.88 16.24
C SER A 354 2.01 20.82 15.23
N GLU A 355 0.69 20.79 15.20
CA GLU A 355 -0.11 21.71 14.38
C GLU A 355 0.01 23.18 14.86
N THR A 356 0.31 23.38 16.12
CA THR A 356 0.58 24.71 16.67
C THR A 356 2.04 25.08 16.41
N ASN A 357 2.28 26.16 15.68
CA ASN A 357 3.62 26.67 15.35
C ASN A 357 4.45 27.08 16.59
N HIS A 358 3.87 27.07 17.77
CA HIS A 358 4.51 27.34 19.04
C HIS A 358 4.26 26.16 20.00
N ILE A 359 5.27 25.32 20.18
CA ILE A 359 5.26 24.30 21.21
C ILE A 359 5.85 24.96 22.48
N PRO A 360 5.06 25.18 23.55
CA PRO A 360 5.61 25.68 24.80
C PRO A 360 6.73 24.76 25.29
N SER A 361 7.77 25.34 25.89
CA SER A 361 8.94 24.60 26.40
C SER A 361 8.62 23.52 27.43
N GLN A 362 7.40 23.51 27.95
CA GLN A 362 6.89 22.56 28.95
C GLN A 362 5.74 21.67 28.37
N THR A 363 5.80 21.34 27.11
CA THR A 363 4.81 20.47 26.48
C THR A 363 5.25 19.02 26.57
N PHE A 364 4.33 18.14 26.95
CA PHE A 364 4.54 16.70 27.06
C PHE A 364 3.56 15.93 26.17
N VAL A 365 3.96 14.75 25.75
CA VAL A 365 3.10 13.80 25.03
C VAL A 365 2.46 12.85 26.02
N ARG A 366 1.14 12.69 25.94
CA ARG A 366 0.41 11.71 26.76
C ARG A 366 0.64 10.32 26.22
N CYS A 367 1.17 9.42 27.05
CA CYS A 367 1.38 8.02 26.72
C CYS A 367 0.60 7.13 27.66
N ALA A 368 -0.20 6.22 27.11
CA ALA A 368 -1.00 5.27 27.88
C ALA A 368 -0.39 3.87 27.84
N THR A 369 -0.29 3.25 29.00
CA THR A 369 0.10 1.85 29.15
C THR A 369 -1.04 1.09 29.82
N LEU A 370 -1.41 -0.04 29.26
CA LEU A 370 -2.46 -0.91 29.80
C LEU A 370 -1.85 -2.12 30.50
N PHE A 371 -2.49 -2.53 31.58
CA PHE A 371 -2.07 -3.67 32.38
C PHE A 371 -3.24 -4.64 32.53
N CYS A 372 -3.00 -5.91 32.23
CA CYS A 372 -4.02 -6.97 32.32
C CYS A 372 -4.37 -7.36 33.76
N SER A 373 -3.58 -6.89 34.74
CA SER A 373 -3.81 -7.13 36.15
C SER A 373 -3.03 -6.11 37.00
N THR A 374 -3.43 -5.97 38.27
CA THR A 374 -2.70 -5.20 39.27
C THR A 374 -1.27 -5.70 39.48
N GLN A 375 -1.06 -7.03 39.40
CA GLN A 375 0.28 -7.61 39.48
C GLN A 375 1.21 -7.15 38.35
N CYS A 376 0.69 -7.03 37.12
CA CYS A 376 1.47 -6.50 36.00
C CYS A 376 1.79 -5.02 36.20
N LEU A 377 0.86 -4.24 36.75
CA LEU A 377 1.07 -2.85 37.11
C LEU A 377 2.18 -2.71 38.16
N ASP A 378 2.14 -3.53 39.22
CA ASP A 378 3.12 -3.46 40.31
C ASP A 378 4.52 -3.86 39.83
N LYS A 379 4.62 -4.88 38.98
CA LYS A 379 5.89 -5.21 38.30
C LYS A 379 6.42 -4.04 37.45
N TYR A 380 5.55 -3.33 36.76
CA TYR A 380 5.93 -2.16 35.98
C TYR A 380 6.41 -1.00 36.87
N LYS A 381 5.76 -0.77 38.02
CA LYS A 381 6.18 0.25 38.99
C LYS A 381 7.56 -0.03 39.57
N GLN A 382 7.95 -1.29 39.71
CA GLN A 382 9.24 -1.72 40.21
C GLN A 382 10.37 -1.62 39.19
N GLN A 383 10.07 -1.41 37.90
CA GLN A 383 11.10 -1.23 36.87
C GLN A 383 11.79 0.15 37.03
N PRO A 384 13.13 0.23 36.76
CA PRO A 384 13.83 1.51 36.76
C PRO A 384 13.20 2.51 35.78
N LEU A 385 13.26 3.79 36.12
CA LEU A 385 12.71 4.90 35.33
C LEU A 385 13.16 4.93 33.86
N ASN A 386 14.28 4.29 33.54
CA ASN A 386 14.78 4.15 32.15
C ASN A 386 13.98 3.15 31.30
N TYR A 387 13.13 2.35 31.91
CA TYR A 387 12.26 1.36 31.24
C TYR A 387 10.77 1.72 31.34
N ARG A 388 10.44 2.83 32.02
CA ARG A 388 9.07 3.36 32.15
C ARG A 388 8.74 4.35 31.06
#